data_032a0b66b19204188ea17f98e740c4ee
#
_entry.id   032a0b66b19204188ea17f98e740c4ee
#
_cell.length_a   1.000
_cell.length_b   1.000
_cell.length_c   1.000
_cell.angle_alpha   90.00
_cell.angle_beta   90.00
_cell.angle_gamma   90.00
#
_symmetry.space_group_name_H-M   'P 1'
#
loop_
_entity.id
_entity.type
_entity.pdbx_description
1 polymer ?
#
loop_
_entity_poly.entity_id
_entity_poly.type
_entity_poly.pdbx_seq_one_letter_code
_entity_poly.pdbx_strand_id
1 'polypeptide(L)'
;VLKEALQKEERLTVAFDASSRILEQTESYNIWGTIPGREEDMILLSAHYDSYYDGFQDDNCAVAMMLGIARALLETGYRPRKTLVFCAMAAEEWGIVNSKYDWSTGAWQQVFKLRPDWPGKVIADLNFELPAYAHNAWDAIRSTYEYEDFLKEFVEKLPVDPTNVYPQGLRVHCPIETWSDDFSMAISGIPSMVNEFSSAGFMETHYHSQFDRDEFYDEAAYRFHHELYGLLLMALDRVNVAPVNLERTFRALRESVRPVTGREDENALKTLMEKLEEGERLAREVYEAVRTANAGNGEPERDRRLQSQLLYLFKKAQGYFVRLNWHDEVLFPHEASQTNLRYLGEAVRQLEDKNVRGALEALYQVDNN
;
A
#
# COMPACT_ATOMS: atom_id res chain seq x y z
N VAL A 1 -27.81 -16.81 13.62
CA VAL A 1 -28.97 -16.65 14.53
C VAL A 1 -30.15 -15.98 13.83
N LEU A 2 -30.07 -14.68 13.39
CA LEU A 2 -31.21 -14.00 12.73
C LEU A 2 -31.63 -14.70 11.44
N LYS A 3 -30.67 -15.10 10.57
CA LYS A 3 -30.94 -15.83 9.34
C LYS A 3 -31.68 -17.17 9.61
N GLU A 4 -31.24 -17.90 10.61
CA GLU A 4 -31.88 -19.17 11.00
C GLU A 4 -33.28 -18.96 11.60
N ALA A 5 -33.46 -17.87 12.35
CA ALA A 5 -34.77 -17.50 12.87
C ALA A 5 -35.74 -17.10 11.76
N LEU A 6 -35.27 -16.30 10.78
CA LEU A 6 -36.08 -15.94 9.62
C LEU A 6 -36.43 -17.11 8.68
N GLN A 7 -35.65 -18.18 8.71
CA GLN A 7 -35.99 -19.41 7.99
C GLN A 7 -37.16 -20.19 8.64
N LYS A 8 -37.43 -19.92 9.91
CA LYS A 8 -38.48 -20.61 10.69
C LYS A 8 -39.76 -19.79 10.84
N GLU A 9 -39.65 -18.47 10.71
CA GLU A 9 -40.77 -17.55 10.89
C GLU A 9 -40.82 -16.55 9.71
N GLU A 10 -42.02 -16.26 9.20
CA GLU A 10 -42.21 -15.31 8.10
C GLU A 10 -41.91 -13.86 8.49
N ARG A 11 -41.90 -13.56 9.79
CA ARG A 11 -41.67 -12.21 10.32
C ARG A 11 -41.00 -12.30 11.69
N LEU A 12 -39.86 -11.61 11.79
CA LEU A 12 -39.11 -11.47 13.02
C LEU A 12 -39.13 -10.01 13.50
N THR A 13 -39.37 -9.81 14.78
CA THR A 13 -39.22 -8.49 15.42
C THR A 13 -37.96 -8.53 16.28
N VAL A 14 -37.05 -7.60 16.01
CA VAL A 14 -35.80 -7.45 16.77
C VAL A 14 -35.85 -6.13 17.54
N ALA A 15 -35.55 -6.18 18.82
CA ALA A 15 -35.27 -4.98 19.61
C ALA A 15 -33.75 -4.73 19.58
N PHE A 16 -33.36 -3.52 19.23
CA PHE A 16 -31.97 -3.11 19.20
C PHE A 16 -31.81 -1.86 20.09
N ASP A 17 -30.83 -1.91 20.98
CA ASP A 17 -30.43 -0.78 21.82
C ASP A 17 -28.92 -0.56 21.63
N ALA A 18 -28.55 0.67 21.30
CA ALA A 18 -27.17 1.07 21.12
C ALA A 18 -26.98 2.48 21.67
N SER A 19 -25.87 2.67 22.38
CA SER A 19 -25.46 3.98 22.85
C SER A 19 -24.03 4.24 22.44
N SER A 20 -23.74 5.48 22.05
CA SER A 20 -22.39 5.92 21.72
C SER A 20 -22.11 7.28 22.35
N ARG A 21 -20.83 7.56 22.55
CA ARG A 21 -20.36 8.85 23.02
C ARG A 21 -19.18 9.32 22.16
N ILE A 22 -19.31 10.48 21.56
CA ILE A 22 -18.22 11.13 20.86
C ILE A 22 -17.46 11.97 21.88
N LEU A 23 -16.15 11.75 21.96
CA LEU A 23 -15.23 12.55 22.75
C LEU A 23 -14.44 13.44 21.80
N GLU A 24 -14.69 14.74 21.89
CA GLU A 24 -13.93 15.73 21.13
C GLU A 24 -12.57 16.00 21.78
N GLN A 25 -11.57 16.37 20.99
CA GLN A 25 -10.24 16.79 21.44
C GLN A 25 -9.50 15.73 22.28
N THR A 26 -9.61 14.47 21.89
CA THR A 26 -8.75 13.42 22.45
C THR A 26 -7.37 13.45 21.77
N GLU A 27 -6.33 13.06 22.53
CA GLU A 27 -4.96 12.95 22.05
C GLU A 27 -4.55 11.49 21.95
N SER A 28 -3.80 11.16 20.90
CA SER A 28 -3.11 9.89 20.74
C SER A 28 -1.70 10.14 20.19
N TYR A 29 -0.84 9.13 20.22
CA TYR A 29 0.57 9.31 19.89
C TYR A 29 1.04 8.20 18.98
N ASN A 30 1.63 8.52 17.84
CA ASN A 30 2.44 7.55 17.11
C ASN A 30 3.74 7.29 17.88
N ILE A 31 4.12 6.03 17.99
CA ILE A 31 5.30 5.60 18.75
C ILE A 31 6.32 5.08 17.76
N TRP A 32 7.51 5.67 17.73
CA TRP A 32 8.53 5.22 16.82
C TRP A 32 9.91 5.13 17.45
N GLY A 33 10.70 4.18 16.96
CA GLY A 33 12.07 3.97 17.34
C GLY A 33 12.95 3.67 16.12
N THR A 34 14.26 3.73 16.27
CA THR A 34 15.20 3.53 15.16
C THR A 34 16.34 2.60 15.50
N ILE A 35 16.78 1.83 14.49
CA ILE A 35 18.11 1.24 14.44
C ILE A 35 18.93 2.10 13.48
N PRO A 36 19.92 2.87 13.99
CA PRO A 36 20.66 3.81 13.16
C PRO A 36 21.45 3.11 12.05
N GLY A 37 21.36 3.61 10.85
CA GLY A 37 22.18 3.24 9.71
C GLY A 37 23.40 4.15 9.54
N ARG A 38 24.15 3.90 8.47
CA ARG A 38 25.34 4.69 8.10
C ARG A 38 25.03 5.72 7.01
N GLU A 39 23.87 5.62 6.39
CA GLU A 39 23.37 6.47 5.31
C GLU A 39 22.19 7.32 5.81
N GLU A 40 21.88 8.39 5.10
CA GLU A 40 20.77 9.28 5.45
C GLU A 40 19.40 8.70 5.06
N ASP A 41 19.39 7.78 4.10
CA ASP A 41 18.18 7.09 3.66
C ASP A 41 17.60 6.22 4.77
N MET A 42 16.29 6.04 4.72
CA MET A 42 15.55 5.29 5.73
C MET A 42 14.66 4.22 5.08
N ILE A 43 14.39 3.18 5.85
CA ILE A 43 13.34 2.19 5.58
C ILE A 43 12.39 2.23 6.76
N LEU A 44 11.11 2.37 6.50
CA LEU A 44 10.05 2.36 7.50
C LEU A 44 9.44 0.97 7.58
N LEU A 45 9.16 0.53 8.80
CA LEU A 45 8.26 -0.58 9.11
C LEU A 45 7.13 0.02 9.92
N SER A 46 5.89 -0.23 9.53
CA SER A 46 4.72 0.32 10.18
C SER A 46 3.67 -0.75 10.47
N ALA A 47 2.90 -0.50 11.50
CA ALA A 47 1.72 -1.26 11.90
C ALA A 47 0.91 -0.36 12.82
N HIS A 48 -0.40 -0.57 12.96
CA HIS A 48 -1.16 0.21 13.93
C HIS A 48 -1.30 -0.52 15.27
N TYR A 49 -1.43 0.23 16.36
CA TYR A 49 -1.50 -0.34 17.70
C TYR A 49 -2.85 -0.13 18.39
N ASP A 50 -3.73 0.64 17.79
CA ASP A 50 -5.11 0.70 18.22
C ASP A 50 -5.88 -0.50 17.65
N SER A 51 -6.97 -0.85 18.27
CA SER A 51 -7.73 -2.03 17.88
C SER A 51 -9.17 -1.97 18.39
N TYR A 52 -10.06 -2.70 17.75
CA TYR A 52 -11.35 -3.03 18.32
C TYR A 52 -11.22 -4.23 19.29
N TYR A 53 -11.74 -4.11 20.50
CA TYR A 53 -11.70 -5.15 21.54
C TYR A 53 -10.27 -5.63 21.85
N ASP A 54 -10.05 -6.94 21.80
CA ASP A 54 -8.72 -7.53 22.06
C ASP A 54 -7.78 -7.35 20.86
N GLY A 55 -8.31 -7.31 19.63
CA GLY A 55 -7.57 -7.02 18.40
C GLY A 55 -6.30 -7.82 18.24
N PHE A 56 -6.39 -9.16 18.38
CA PHE A 56 -5.20 -9.99 18.33
C PHE A 56 -4.55 -9.99 16.95
N GLN A 57 -5.35 -10.23 15.91
CA GLN A 57 -4.88 -10.16 14.54
C GLN A 57 -4.79 -8.70 14.10
N ASP A 58 -5.84 -7.92 14.40
CA ASP A 58 -6.02 -6.55 13.94
C ASP A 58 -5.82 -5.53 15.11
N ASP A 59 -4.60 -5.03 15.38
CA ASP A 59 -3.38 -5.31 14.61
C ASP A 59 -2.20 -5.58 15.57
N ASN A 60 -2.51 -6.11 16.77
CA ASN A 60 -1.48 -6.34 17.81
C ASN A 60 -0.38 -7.30 17.35
N CYS A 61 -0.72 -8.32 16.55
CA CYS A 61 0.29 -9.24 16.04
C CYS A 61 1.21 -8.60 15.00
N ALA A 62 0.76 -7.59 14.23
CA ALA A 62 1.61 -6.86 13.33
C ALA A 62 2.62 -5.99 14.09
N VAL A 63 2.19 -5.30 15.14
CA VAL A 63 3.11 -4.59 16.03
C VAL A 63 4.13 -5.54 16.65
N ALA A 64 3.68 -6.71 17.12
CA ALA A 64 4.58 -7.71 17.69
C ALA A 64 5.57 -8.27 16.64
N MET A 65 5.13 -8.47 15.38
CA MET A 65 6.02 -8.88 14.28
C MET A 65 7.09 -7.82 14.00
N MET A 66 6.69 -6.56 13.90
CA MET A 66 7.59 -5.43 13.70
C MET A 66 8.69 -5.39 14.80
N LEU A 67 8.29 -5.54 16.07
CA LEU A 67 9.22 -5.59 17.20
C LEU A 67 10.08 -6.87 17.19
N GLY A 68 9.52 -8.01 16.76
CA GLY A 68 10.24 -9.26 16.58
C GLY A 68 11.36 -9.14 15.54
N ILE A 69 11.09 -8.52 14.41
CA ILE A 69 12.09 -8.22 13.37
C ILE A 69 13.19 -7.30 13.94
N ALA A 70 12.81 -6.21 14.64
CA ALA A 70 13.78 -5.31 15.26
C ALA A 70 14.69 -6.03 16.24
N ARG A 71 14.12 -6.89 17.09
CA ARG A 71 14.84 -7.70 18.05
C ARG A 71 15.81 -8.67 17.37
N ALA A 72 15.36 -9.39 16.35
CA ALA A 72 16.21 -10.32 15.61
C ALA A 72 17.43 -9.63 14.97
N LEU A 73 17.23 -8.43 14.40
CA LEU A 73 18.32 -7.63 13.85
C LEU A 73 19.33 -7.22 14.93
N LEU A 74 18.86 -6.79 16.10
CA LEU A 74 19.74 -6.40 17.22
C LEU A 74 20.50 -7.60 17.79
N GLU A 75 19.83 -8.74 18.04
CA GLU A 75 20.43 -9.95 18.59
C GLU A 75 21.46 -10.59 17.64
N THR A 76 21.23 -10.51 16.33
CA THR A 76 22.20 -10.97 15.32
C THR A 76 23.34 -9.99 15.07
N GLY A 77 23.28 -8.80 15.67
CA GLY A 77 24.28 -7.76 15.47
C GLY A 77 24.28 -7.15 14.06
N TYR A 78 23.14 -7.22 13.38
CA TYR A 78 22.99 -6.61 12.06
C TYR A 78 23.33 -5.12 12.08
N ARG A 79 24.08 -4.66 11.09
CA ARG A 79 24.50 -3.26 10.96
C ARG A 79 23.93 -2.70 9.66
N PRO A 80 22.77 -2.04 9.73
CA PRO A 80 22.10 -1.54 8.52
C PRO A 80 22.91 -0.42 7.86
N ARG A 81 22.75 -0.31 6.54
CA ARG A 81 23.24 0.84 5.78
C ARG A 81 22.29 2.02 5.97
N LYS A 82 21.01 1.80 5.79
CA LYS A 82 19.94 2.78 5.96
C LYS A 82 19.41 2.77 7.38
N THR A 83 18.95 3.90 7.86
CA THR A 83 18.28 3.93 9.17
C THR A 83 16.95 3.19 9.08
N LEU A 84 16.78 2.19 9.94
CA LEU A 84 15.52 1.46 10.05
C LEU A 84 14.63 2.16 11.06
N VAL A 85 13.42 2.52 10.65
CA VAL A 85 12.42 3.19 11.49
C VAL A 85 11.28 2.20 11.74
N PHE A 86 10.94 1.98 12.99
CA PHE A 86 9.82 1.14 13.43
C PHE A 86 8.77 2.07 14.01
N CYS A 87 7.59 2.13 13.43
CA CYS A 87 6.54 3.09 13.81
C CYS A 87 5.21 2.38 14.05
N ALA A 88 4.80 2.37 15.31
CA ALA A 88 3.46 1.96 15.68
C ALA A 88 2.51 3.18 15.53
N MET A 89 1.58 3.08 14.59
CA MET A 89 0.62 4.13 14.28
C MET A 89 -0.55 4.07 15.25
N ALA A 90 -1.08 5.24 15.59
CA ALA A 90 -2.30 5.38 16.36
C ALA A 90 -3.47 5.69 15.43
N ALA A 91 -4.67 5.38 15.86
CA ALA A 91 -5.90 5.80 15.20
C ALA A 91 -5.95 5.41 13.70
N GLU A 92 -5.57 4.18 13.39
CA GLU A 92 -5.84 3.57 12.10
C GLU A 92 -7.34 3.33 11.98
N GLU A 93 -7.95 2.75 12.99
CA GLU A 93 -9.35 2.39 13.11
C GLU A 93 -10.30 3.60 13.27
N TRP A 94 -9.76 4.81 13.31
CA TRP A 94 -10.50 6.00 13.65
C TRP A 94 -10.34 7.11 12.62
N GLY A 95 -11.48 7.73 12.32
CA GLY A 95 -11.54 8.89 11.45
C GLY A 95 -11.61 10.22 12.19
N ILE A 96 -11.62 11.30 11.42
CA ILE A 96 -11.77 12.66 11.90
C ILE A 96 -13.24 13.07 11.78
N VAL A 97 -13.84 13.45 12.91
CA VAL A 97 -15.25 13.88 12.98
C VAL A 97 -15.54 15.00 11.97
N ASN A 98 -16.68 14.88 11.28
CA ASN A 98 -17.13 15.82 10.25
C ASN A 98 -16.18 15.95 9.05
N SER A 99 -15.36 14.95 8.78
CA SER A 99 -14.53 14.90 7.59
C SER A 99 -14.84 13.63 6.78
N LYS A 100 -14.22 13.52 5.59
CA LYS A 100 -14.22 12.28 4.80
C LYS A 100 -13.15 11.29 5.25
N TYR A 101 -12.50 11.58 6.35
CA TYR A 101 -11.48 10.78 6.99
C TYR A 101 -12.14 9.81 7.95
N ASP A 102 -12.27 8.54 7.65
CA ASP A 102 -12.90 7.56 8.50
C ASP A 102 -11.98 6.46 9.02
N TRP A 103 -10.71 6.40 8.54
CA TRP A 103 -9.64 5.54 9.08
C TRP A 103 -8.23 6.08 8.76
N SER A 104 -7.16 5.39 9.24
CA SER A 104 -5.73 5.69 9.01
C SER A 104 -5.30 7.12 9.36
N THR A 105 -5.94 7.71 10.35
CA THR A 105 -5.69 9.09 10.77
C THR A 105 -4.25 9.28 11.26
N GLY A 106 -3.72 8.30 12.01
CA GLY A 106 -2.39 8.38 12.59
C GLY A 106 -1.29 8.39 11.54
N ALA A 107 -1.38 7.52 10.53
CA ALA A 107 -0.43 7.46 9.42
C ALA A 107 -0.43 8.76 8.61
N TRP A 108 -1.61 9.30 8.31
CA TRP A 108 -1.69 10.59 7.62
C TRP A 108 -1.05 11.72 8.44
N GLN A 109 -1.37 11.81 9.74
CA GLN A 109 -0.76 12.80 10.63
C GLN A 109 0.76 12.63 10.67
N GLN A 110 1.24 11.39 10.68
CA GLN A 110 2.67 11.10 10.72
C GLN A 110 3.43 11.75 9.57
N VAL A 111 3.00 11.53 8.34
CA VAL A 111 3.77 11.93 7.15
C VAL A 111 3.41 13.32 6.63
N PHE A 112 2.20 13.82 6.91
CA PHE A 112 1.79 15.15 6.45
C PHE A 112 1.96 16.25 7.48
N LYS A 113 2.04 15.92 8.78
CA LYS A 113 2.11 16.91 9.87
C LYS A 113 3.33 16.73 10.76
N LEU A 114 3.56 15.52 11.29
CA LEU A 114 4.59 15.28 12.29
C LEU A 114 5.98 15.13 11.67
N ARG A 115 6.07 14.39 10.58
CA ARG A 115 7.32 14.09 9.88
C ARG A 115 7.22 14.34 8.37
N PRO A 116 6.89 15.55 7.95
CA PRO A 116 6.83 15.92 6.53
C PRO A 116 8.21 15.87 5.83
N ASP A 117 9.27 15.63 6.59
CA ASP A 117 10.64 15.41 6.12
C ASP A 117 10.94 13.95 5.74
N TRP A 118 10.06 12.99 6.06
CA TRP A 118 10.25 11.58 5.71
C TRP A 118 10.09 11.31 4.21
N PRO A 119 9.06 11.82 3.53
CA PRO A 119 9.01 11.76 2.07
C PRO A 119 10.26 12.36 1.41
N GLY A 120 10.92 11.57 0.57
CA GLY A 120 12.20 11.93 -0.05
C GLY A 120 13.44 11.38 0.68
N LYS A 121 13.28 10.77 1.87
CA LYS A 121 14.32 10.06 2.60
C LYS A 121 13.98 8.59 2.83
N VAL A 122 12.71 8.29 3.09
CA VAL A 122 12.23 6.91 3.22
C VAL A 122 12.10 6.30 1.84
N ILE A 123 12.87 5.26 1.58
CA ILE A 123 12.87 4.59 0.28
C ILE A 123 11.78 3.53 0.15
N ALA A 124 11.31 2.99 1.26
CA ALA A 124 10.22 2.02 1.33
C ALA A 124 9.56 2.05 2.69
N ASP A 125 8.27 1.81 2.72
CA ASP A 125 7.50 1.45 3.91
C ASP A 125 7.01 0.01 3.77
N LEU A 126 7.24 -0.78 4.80
CA LEU A 126 6.73 -2.13 5.00
C LEU A 126 5.63 -2.05 6.04
N ASN A 127 4.40 -1.90 5.60
CA ASN A 127 3.22 -1.92 6.47
C ASN A 127 2.79 -3.37 6.73
N PHE A 128 2.31 -3.64 7.91
CA PHE A 128 1.85 -4.97 8.31
C PHE A 128 0.42 -4.92 8.80
N GLU A 129 -0.35 -5.92 8.38
CA GLU A 129 -1.76 -6.10 8.73
C GLU A 129 -2.04 -7.58 8.96
N LEU A 130 -2.63 -7.92 10.11
CA LEU A 130 -3.11 -9.27 10.42
C LEU A 130 -2.15 -10.43 10.06
N PRO A 131 -0.84 -10.37 10.35
CA PRO A 131 0.13 -11.30 9.78
C PRO A 131 0.18 -12.67 10.44
N ALA A 132 -0.57 -12.92 11.52
CA ALA A 132 -0.48 -14.16 12.27
C ALA A 132 -1.54 -15.21 11.88
N TYR A 133 -2.07 -15.11 10.65
CA TYR A 133 -3.03 -16.03 10.08
C TYR A 133 -2.83 -16.21 8.57
N ALA A 134 -3.01 -17.43 8.07
CA ALA A 134 -3.00 -17.69 6.63
C ALA A 134 -4.38 -17.38 6.03
N HIS A 135 -4.56 -16.17 5.55
CA HIS A 135 -5.85 -15.66 5.06
C HIS A 135 -6.35 -16.37 3.79
N ASN A 136 -5.43 -16.85 2.93
CA ASN A 136 -5.76 -17.52 1.68
C ASN A 136 -4.87 -18.75 1.46
N ALA A 137 -5.13 -19.52 0.41
CA ALA A 137 -4.24 -20.57 -0.04
C ALA A 137 -2.95 -20.02 -0.71
N TRP A 138 -2.87 -18.73 -0.94
CA TRP A 138 -1.73 -17.97 -1.44
C TRP A 138 -1.49 -16.75 -0.55
N ASP A 139 -0.28 -16.23 -0.59
CA ASP A 139 0.06 -14.96 0.04
C ASP A 139 0.50 -13.95 -1.01
N ALA A 140 0.51 -12.67 -0.65
CA ALA A 140 1.01 -11.62 -1.53
C ALA A 140 1.69 -10.48 -0.78
N ILE A 141 2.66 -9.86 -1.46
CA ILE A 141 3.13 -8.53 -1.15
C ILE A 141 2.36 -7.58 -2.07
N ARG A 142 1.49 -6.77 -1.51
CA ARG A 142 0.77 -5.72 -2.22
C ARG A 142 1.60 -4.44 -2.19
N SER A 143 1.80 -3.79 -3.33
CA SER A 143 2.73 -2.66 -3.42
C SER A 143 2.27 -1.63 -4.44
N THR A 144 2.87 -0.44 -4.38
CA THR A 144 2.80 0.50 -5.49
C THR A 144 3.42 -0.10 -6.75
N TYR A 145 2.96 0.30 -7.92
CA TYR A 145 3.43 -0.24 -9.21
C TYR A 145 4.94 -0.17 -9.38
N GLU A 146 5.54 0.88 -8.87
CA GLU A 146 6.95 1.19 -9.09
C GLU A 146 7.90 0.17 -8.45
N TYR A 147 7.43 -0.62 -7.48
CA TYR A 147 8.22 -1.66 -6.81
C TYR A 147 7.96 -3.07 -7.35
N GLU A 148 7.01 -3.25 -8.27
CA GLU A 148 6.59 -4.55 -8.75
C GLU A 148 7.75 -5.42 -9.26
N ASP A 149 8.63 -4.87 -10.11
CA ASP A 149 9.71 -5.65 -10.71
C ASP A 149 10.75 -6.06 -9.66
N PHE A 150 11.11 -5.16 -8.74
CA PHE A 150 12.01 -5.48 -7.63
C PHE A 150 11.44 -6.58 -6.73
N LEU A 151 10.16 -6.49 -6.39
CA LEU A 151 9.49 -7.48 -5.55
C LEU A 151 9.37 -8.83 -6.24
N LYS A 152 9.07 -8.87 -7.54
CA LYS A 152 9.06 -10.12 -8.31
C LYS A 152 10.43 -10.79 -8.32
N GLU A 153 11.50 -10.04 -8.58
CA GLU A 153 12.86 -10.56 -8.51
C GLU A 153 13.23 -11.03 -7.10
N PHE A 154 12.77 -10.35 -6.06
CA PHE A 154 12.96 -10.76 -4.67
C PHE A 154 12.25 -12.07 -4.38
N VAL A 155 10.97 -12.20 -4.75
CA VAL A 155 10.17 -13.43 -4.56
C VAL A 155 10.78 -14.62 -5.28
N GLU A 156 11.24 -14.44 -6.52
CA GLU A 156 11.92 -15.50 -7.28
C GLU A 156 13.21 -16.02 -6.62
N LYS A 157 13.88 -15.17 -5.83
CA LYS A 157 15.14 -15.50 -5.15
C LYS A 157 14.97 -15.78 -3.66
N LEU A 158 13.72 -15.83 -3.18
CA LEU A 158 13.43 -16.03 -1.77
C LEU A 158 13.95 -17.41 -1.32
N PRO A 159 14.80 -17.47 -0.27
CA PRO A 159 15.36 -18.75 0.19
C PRO A 159 14.38 -19.58 1.03
N VAL A 160 13.21 -19.02 1.35
CA VAL A 160 12.14 -19.68 2.11
C VAL A 160 11.08 -20.15 1.14
N ASP A 161 10.67 -21.41 1.25
CA ASP A 161 9.60 -21.97 0.41
C ASP A 161 8.22 -21.57 0.95
N PRO A 162 7.49 -20.69 0.27
CA PRO A 162 6.17 -20.24 0.72
C PRO A 162 5.13 -21.38 0.69
N THR A 163 5.35 -22.43 -0.11
CA THR A 163 4.35 -23.51 -0.30
C THR A 163 4.16 -24.38 0.95
N ASN A 164 5.06 -24.29 1.91
CA ASN A 164 4.91 -24.93 3.22
C ASN A 164 3.75 -24.35 4.05
N VAL A 165 3.36 -23.09 3.78
CA VAL A 165 2.26 -22.38 4.46
C VAL A 165 1.15 -22.06 3.47
N TYR A 166 1.52 -21.60 2.29
CA TYR A 166 0.62 -21.15 1.23
C TYR A 166 0.74 -22.07 0.00
N PRO A 167 -0.09 -23.11 -0.14
CA PRO A 167 0.05 -24.10 -1.21
C PRO A 167 0.04 -23.53 -2.64
N GLN A 168 -0.53 -22.34 -2.83
CA GLN A 168 -0.53 -21.63 -4.11
C GLN A 168 0.57 -20.56 -4.21
N GLY A 169 1.51 -20.55 -3.27
CA GLY A 169 2.71 -19.72 -3.28
C GLY A 169 2.51 -18.25 -2.90
N LEU A 170 3.56 -17.49 -3.12
CA LEU A 170 3.66 -16.05 -2.85
C LEU A 170 3.57 -15.27 -4.17
N ARG A 171 2.84 -14.16 -4.15
CA ARG A 171 2.58 -13.30 -5.30
C ARG A 171 3.01 -11.86 -5.03
N VAL A 172 3.07 -11.06 -6.06
CA VAL A 172 3.18 -9.60 -5.98
C VAL A 172 1.93 -9.02 -6.61
N HIS A 173 1.19 -8.22 -5.85
CA HIS A 173 -0.01 -7.53 -6.29
C HIS A 173 0.25 -6.03 -6.37
N CYS A 174 -0.22 -5.39 -7.43
CA CYS A 174 -0.19 -3.95 -7.63
C CYS A 174 -1.52 -3.50 -8.26
N PRO A 175 -2.00 -2.35 -7.89
CA PRO A 175 -1.45 -1.39 -6.93
C PRO A 175 -1.77 -1.74 -5.47
N ILE A 176 -1.33 -0.87 -4.56
CA ILE A 176 -1.86 -0.82 -3.19
C ILE A 176 -3.33 -0.41 -3.22
N GLU A 177 -4.02 -0.67 -2.14
CA GLU A 177 -5.42 -0.27 -1.93
C GLU A 177 -5.50 0.80 -0.83
N THR A 178 -6.70 1.24 -0.49
CA THR A 178 -6.93 2.33 0.48
C THR A 178 -7.27 1.80 1.87
N TRP A 179 -7.00 0.54 2.15
CA TRP A 179 -7.53 -0.18 3.30
C TRP A 179 -6.66 -0.13 4.54
N SER A 180 -5.46 0.45 4.45
CA SER A 180 -4.52 0.52 5.55
C SER A 180 -3.59 1.72 5.46
N ASP A 181 -2.70 1.85 6.43
CA ASP A 181 -1.76 2.94 6.63
C ASP A 181 -0.78 3.16 5.46
N ASP A 182 -0.42 2.08 4.73
CA ASP A 182 0.47 2.10 3.56
C ASP A 182 0.02 3.09 2.48
N PHE A 183 -1.30 3.29 2.36
CA PHE A 183 -1.87 4.25 1.44
C PHE A 183 -1.47 5.70 1.78
N SER A 184 -1.55 6.09 3.05
CA SER A 184 -1.12 7.42 3.51
C SER A 184 0.37 7.64 3.25
N MET A 185 1.19 6.60 3.40
CA MET A 185 2.62 6.65 3.07
C MET A 185 2.82 6.89 1.57
N ALA A 186 2.17 6.11 0.71
CA ALA A 186 2.29 6.24 -0.74
C ALA A 186 1.92 7.63 -1.25
N ILE A 187 0.76 8.16 -0.87
CA ILE A 187 0.31 9.50 -1.32
C ILE A 187 1.17 10.63 -0.77
N SER A 188 1.90 10.41 0.33
CA SER A 188 2.88 11.36 0.83
C SER A 188 4.16 11.42 -0.02
N GLY A 189 4.45 10.36 -0.78
CA GLY A 189 5.64 10.19 -1.59
C GLY A 189 6.64 9.17 -1.03
N ILE A 190 6.18 8.24 -0.19
CA ILE A 190 6.95 7.10 0.32
C ILE A 190 6.44 5.85 -0.39
N PRO A 191 7.25 5.16 -1.22
CA PRO A 191 6.87 3.88 -1.78
C PRO A 191 6.50 2.90 -0.67
N SER A 192 5.32 2.29 -0.74
CA SER A 192 4.81 1.45 0.34
C SER A 192 4.29 0.12 -0.15
N MET A 193 4.25 -0.84 0.77
CA MET A 193 3.75 -2.17 0.55
C MET A 193 3.17 -2.74 1.84
N VAL A 194 2.21 -3.67 1.70
CA VAL A 194 1.54 -4.36 2.78
C VAL A 194 1.42 -5.85 2.46
N ASN A 195 1.39 -6.70 3.47
CA ASN A 195 1.09 -8.12 3.28
C ASN A 195 -0.38 -8.35 2.90
N GLU A 196 -0.70 -9.50 2.33
CA GLU A 196 -2.09 -9.91 2.12
C GLU A 196 -2.75 -10.20 3.48
N PHE A 197 -3.93 -9.62 3.72
CA PHE A 197 -4.63 -9.73 4.99
C PHE A 197 -6.14 -9.98 4.85
N SER A 198 -6.67 -10.03 3.64
CA SER A 198 -8.09 -10.22 3.41
C SER A 198 -8.46 -11.69 3.29
N SER A 199 -9.45 -12.12 4.08
CA SER A 199 -10.05 -13.45 3.99
C SER A 199 -11.52 -13.36 4.36
N ALA A 200 -12.41 -13.80 3.48
CA ALA A 200 -13.85 -13.76 3.72
C ALA A 200 -14.22 -14.44 5.05
N GLY A 201 -13.61 -15.59 5.35
CA GLY A 201 -13.92 -16.32 6.58
C GLY A 201 -13.60 -15.54 7.86
N PHE A 202 -12.41 -14.96 7.96
CA PHE A 202 -12.00 -14.14 9.09
C PHE A 202 -12.75 -12.80 9.13
N MET A 203 -12.80 -12.10 8.00
CA MET A 203 -13.46 -10.79 7.89
C MET A 203 -14.95 -10.83 8.21
N GLU A 204 -15.63 -11.93 7.86
CA GLU A 204 -17.07 -12.09 8.13
C GLU A 204 -17.39 -12.51 9.57
N THR A 205 -16.42 -13.04 10.33
CA THR A 205 -16.72 -13.71 11.60
C THR A 205 -15.97 -13.14 12.80
N HIS A 206 -14.76 -12.61 12.62
CA HIS A 206 -13.86 -12.21 13.72
C HIS A 206 -13.38 -10.76 13.62
N TYR A 207 -13.11 -10.28 12.42
CA TYR A 207 -12.64 -8.93 12.17
C TYR A 207 -13.53 -7.87 12.83
N HIS A 208 -12.93 -6.88 13.48
CA HIS A 208 -13.58 -5.79 14.20
C HIS A 208 -14.59 -6.26 15.26
N SER A 209 -14.37 -7.43 15.86
CA SER A 209 -15.28 -8.01 16.86
C SER A 209 -14.55 -8.53 18.08
N GLN A 210 -15.35 -8.80 19.15
CA GLN A 210 -14.86 -9.43 20.36
C GLN A 210 -14.29 -10.85 20.14
N PHE A 211 -14.38 -11.38 18.94
CA PHE A 211 -13.89 -12.71 18.57
C PHE A 211 -12.50 -12.66 17.94
N ASP A 212 -11.94 -11.48 17.68
CA ASP A 212 -10.54 -11.35 17.26
C ASP A 212 -9.61 -11.60 18.44
N ARG A 213 -9.29 -12.87 18.63
CA ARG A 213 -8.45 -13.42 19.69
C ARG A 213 -7.42 -14.40 19.14
N ASP A 214 -6.65 -14.99 20.05
CA ASP A 214 -5.54 -15.89 19.72
C ASP A 214 -5.94 -17.27 19.17
N GLU A 215 -7.24 -17.60 19.11
CA GLU A 215 -7.71 -18.84 18.48
C GLU A 215 -7.31 -18.97 17.00
N PHE A 216 -7.06 -17.83 16.32
CA PHE A 216 -6.61 -17.77 14.92
C PHE A 216 -5.10 -17.65 14.77
N TYR A 217 -4.34 -17.80 15.85
CA TYR A 217 -2.89 -17.78 15.75
C TYR A 217 -2.38 -18.99 14.95
N ASP A 218 -1.76 -18.70 13.79
CA ASP A 218 -1.07 -19.66 12.96
C ASP A 218 0.44 -19.41 13.06
N GLU A 219 1.14 -20.23 13.85
CA GLU A 219 2.56 -20.14 14.07
C GLU A 219 3.35 -20.24 12.75
N ALA A 220 2.92 -21.09 11.82
CA ALA A 220 3.61 -21.30 10.56
C ALA A 220 3.50 -20.06 9.64
N ALA A 221 2.30 -19.48 9.54
CA ALA A 221 2.09 -18.24 8.79
C ALA A 221 2.87 -17.08 9.43
N TYR A 222 2.78 -16.92 10.74
CA TYR A 222 3.44 -15.83 11.44
C TYR A 222 4.97 -15.91 11.36
N ARG A 223 5.53 -17.10 11.48
CA ARG A 223 6.95 -17.34 11.27
C ARG A 223 7.38 -17.03 9.84
N PHE A 224 6.60 -17.48 8.85
CA PHE A 224 6.87 -17.20 7.45
C PHE A 224 6.92 -15.70 7.18
N HIS A 225 5.96 -14.92 7.71
CA HIS A 225 5.94 -13.47 7.55
C HIS A 225 7.15 -12.79 8.20
N HIS A 226 7.59 -13.23 9.39
CA HIS A 226 8.83 -12.72 10.00
C HIS A 226 10.06 -12.96 9.10
N GLU A 227 10.18 -14.16 8.55
CA GLU A 227 11.29 -14.52 7.67
C GLU A 227 11.21 -13.74 6.34
N LEU A 228 10.04 -13.68 5.71
CA LEU A 228 9.80 -12.96 4.46
C LEU A 228 10.16 -11.47 4.58
N TYR A 229 9.55 -10.78 5.54
CA TYR A 229 9.71 -9.33 5.68
C TYR A 229 11.06 -8.94 6.30
N GLY A 230 11.64 -9.79 7.14
CA GLY A 230 13.04 -9.63 7.58
C GLY A 230 14.02 -9.70 6.41
N LEU A 231 13.83 -10.65 5.50
CA LEU A 231 14.66 -10.78 4.28
C LEU A 231 14.40 -9.65 3.28
N LEU A 232 13.16 -9.22 3.11
CA LEU A 232 12.80 -8.09 2.25
C LEU A 232 13.42 -6.79 2.75
N LEU A 233 13.35 -6.54 4.06
CA LEU A 233 14.03 -5.41 4.71
C LEU A 233 15.53 -5.41 4.42
N MET A 234 16.19 -6.57 4.57
CA MET A 234 17.61 -6.70 4.28
C MET A 234 17.94 -6.52 2.80
N ALA A 235 17.04 -6.93 1.89
CA ALA A 235 17.19 -6.70 0.45
C ALA A 235 17.10 -5.21 0.12
N LEU A 236 16.13 -4.51 0.70
CA LEU A 236 15.96 -3.05 0.57
C LEU A 236 17.13 -2.26 1.20
N ASP A 237 17.68 -2.74 2.31
CA ASP A 237 18.87 -2.10 2.93
C ASP A 237 20.10 -2.15 2.02
N ARG A 238 20.21 -3.15 1.14
CA ARG A 238 21.36 -3.36 0.25
C ARG A 238 21.32 -2.54 -1.04
N VAL A 239 20.15 -2.05 -1.48
CA VAL A 239 20.09 -1.25 -2.72
C VAL A 239 20.86 0.06 -2.57
N ASN A 240 21.53 0.49 -3.63
CA ASN A 240 22.21 1.77 -3.68
C ASN A 240 21.25 2.92 -4.01
N VAL A 241 20.21 2.60 -4.78
CA VAL A 241 19.15 3.52 -5.20
C VAL A 241 17.80 2.82 -5.04
N ALA A 242 16.79 3.52 -4.56
CA ALA A 242 15.42 3.00 -4.45
C ALA A 242 14.99 2.37 -5.79
N PRO A 243 14.47 1.13 -5.79
CA PRO A 243 14.18 0.40 -7.01
C PRO A 243 12.85 0.87 -7.66
N VAL A 244 12.67 2.17 -7.77
CA VAL A 244 11.49 2.83 -8.34
C VAL A 244 11.49 2.69 -9.85
N ASN A 245 10.54 1.93 -10.40
CA ASN A 245 10.31 1.75 -11.83
C ASN A 245 9.00 2.41 -12.28
N LEU A 246 9.07 3.66 -12.71
CA LEU A 246 7.91 4.39 -13.21
C LEU A 246 7.37 3.84 -14.54
N GLU A 247 8.13 3.00 -15.28
CA GLU A 247 7.64 2.33 -16.48
C GLU A 247 6.38 1.50 -16.17
N ARG A 248 6.33 0.87 -14.99
CA ARG A 248 5.18 0.05 -14.56
C ARG A 248 3.91 0.88 -14.43
N THR A 249 4.03 2.08 -13.89
CA THR A 249 2.92 3.02 -13.76
C THR A 249 2.39 3.47 -15.12
N PHE A 250 3.28 3.89 -16.04
CA PHE A 250 2.87 4.26 -17.40
C PHE A 250 2.24 3.08 -18.15
N ARG A 251 2.73 1.88 -17.96
CA ARG A 251 2.15 0.67 -18.54
C ARG A 251 0.73 0.41 -18.01
N ALA A 252 0.52 0.50 -16.71
CA ALA A 252 -0.81 0.36 -16.11
C ALA A 252 -1.79 1.40 -16.64
N LEU A 253 -1.36 2.66 -16.78
CA LEU A 253 -2.13 3.72 -17.40
C LEU A 253 -2.53 3.36 -18.84
N ARG A 254 -1.57 2.94 -19.66
CA ARG A 254 -1.82 2.55 -21.06
C ARG A 254 -2.77 1.35 -21.17
N GLU A 255 -2.64 0.38 -20.30
CA GLU A 255 -3.55 -0.79 -20.26
C GLU A 255 -4.98 -0.38 -19.89
N SER A 256 -5.15 0.60 -19.02
CA SER A 256 -6.46 1.14 -18.64
C SER A 256 -7.12 1.92 -19.78
N VAL A 257 -6.37 2.42 -20.74
CA VAL A 257 -6.90 3.12 -21.95
C VAL A 257 -7.37 2.12 -23.02
N ARG A 258 -6.85 0.89 -23.06
CA ARG A 258 -7.16 -0.11 -24.10
C ARG A 258 -8.65 -0.34 -24.37
N PRO A 259 -9.56 -0.39 -23.38
CA PRO A 259 -10.98 -0.57 -23.64
C PRO A 259 -11.61 0.54 -24.47
N VAL A 260 -10.96 1.71 -24.55
CA VAL A 260 -11.43 2.89 -25.28
C VAL A 260 -10.84 2.95 -26.71
N THR A 261 -9.71 2.26 -26.95
CA THR A 261 -9.06 2.21 -28.26
C THR A 261 -9.89 1.38 -29.26
N GLY A 262 -9.97 1.85 -30.53
CA GLY A 262 -10.73 1.19 -31.59
C GLY A 262 -12.19 1.66 -31.72
N ARG A 263 -12.59 2.73 -31.02
CA ARG A 263 -13.88 3.41 -31.18
C ARG A 263 -13.73 4.67 -32.04
N GLU A 264 -14.86 5.24 -32.54
CA GLU A 264 -14.87 6.26 -33.60
C GLU A 264 -14.13 7.58 -33.33
N ASP A 265 -13.64 7.83 -32.09
CA ASP A 265 -12.89 9.05 -31.71
C ASP A 265 -11.41 8.79 -31.39
N GLU A 266 -10.70 8.06 -32.25
CA GLU A 266 -9.26 7.75 -32.11
C GLU A 266 -8.38 9.00 -31.94
N ASN A 267 -8.77 10.16 -32.49
CA ASN A 267 -7.95 11.38 -32.40
C ASN A 267 -7.85 11.96 -30.99
N ALA A 268 -8.89 11.84 -30.16
CA ALA A 268 -8.88 12.34 -28.78
C ALA A 268 -7.91 11.52 -27.89
N LEU A 269 -7.76 10.23 -28.19
CA LEU A 269 -6.85 9.34 -27.47
C LEU A 269 -5.44 9.37 -27.98
N LYS A 270 -5.21 9.84 -29.22
CA LYS A 270 -3.90 9.80 -29.84
C LYS A 270 -2.85 10.55 -29.02
N THR A 271 -3.15 11.78 -28.62
CA THR A 271 -2.24 12.59 -27.81
C THR A 271 -1.92 11.95 -26.47
N LEU A 272 -2.94 11.39 -25.80
CA LEU A 272 -2.73 10.66 -24.55
C LEU A 272 -1.85 9.43 -24.76
N MET A 273 -2.13 8.62 -25.79
CA MET A 273 -1.31 7.44 -26.08
C MET A 273 0.14 7.80 -26.40
N GLU A 274 0.38 8.83 -27.20
CA GLU A 274 1.72 9.33 -27.50
C GLU A 274 2.47 9.76 -26.23
N LYS A 275 1.81 10.46 -25.30
CA LYS A 275 2.40 10.83 -24.01
C LYS A 275 2.72 9.63 -23.13
N LEU A 276 1.82 8.65 -23.07
CA LEU A 276 2.01 7.42 -22.27
C LEU A 276 3.17 6.59 -22.83
N GLU A 277 3.27 6.43 -24.15
CA GLU A 277 4.38 5.72 -24.80
C GLU A 277 5.73 6.42 -24.59
N GLU A 278 5.76 7.75 -24.69
CA GLU A 278 6.96 8.53 -24.41
C GLU A 278 7.36 8.45 -22.94
N GLY A 279 6.39 8.54 -22.01
CA GLY A 279 6.60 8.38 -20.59
C GLY A 279 7.16 6.99 -20.25
N GLU A 280 6.58 5.92 -20.82
CA GLU A 280 7.06 4.54 -20.64
C GLU A 280 8.49 4.38 -21.14
N ARG A 281 8.83 4.96 -22.31
CA ARG A 281 10.17 4.92 -22.88
C ARG A 281 11.20 5.62 -21.97
N LEU A 282 10.92 6.86 -21.56
CA LEU A 282 11.80 7.62 -20.67
C LEU A 282 11.97 6.96 -19.30
N ALA A 283 10.90 6.44 -18.74
CA ALA A 283 10.94 5.75 -17.46
C ALA A 283 11.80 4.46 -17.52
N ARG A 284 11.75 3.74 -18.64
CA ARG A 284 12.61 2.57 -18.88
C ARG A 284 14.09 2.95 -18.88
N GLU A 285 14.46 4.03 -19.56
CA GLU A 285 15.85 4.51 -19.58
C GLU A 285 16.35 4.89 -18.18
N VAL A 286 15.49 5.53 -17.38
CA VAL A 286 15.80 5.86 -15.99
C VAL A 286 15.95 4.58 -15.14
N TYR A 287 15.07 3.60 -15.32
CA TYR A 287 15.15 2.35 -14.56
C TYR A 287 16.41 1.52 -14.89
N GLU A 288 16.89 1.56 -16.13
CA GLU A 288 18.19 0.96 -16.46
C GLU A 288 19.35 1.60 -15.69
N ALA A 289 19.30 2.92 -15.44
CA ALA A 289 20.28 3.57 -14.58
C ALA A 289 20.17 3.10 -13.11
N VAL A 290 18.94 2.90 -12.60
CA VAL A 290 18.69 2.31 -11.26
C VAL A 290 19.28 0.92 -11.17
N ARG A 291 19.02 0.07 -12.13
CA ARG A 291 19.57 -1.31 -12.19
C ARG A 291 21.10 -1.31 -12.21
N THR A 292 21.69 -0.41 -12.98
CA THR A 292 23.15 -0.25 -13.07
C THR A 292 23.75 0.15 -11.71
N ALA A 293 23.15 1.11 -11.03
CA ALA A 293 23.56 1.53 -9.69
C ALA A 293 23.46 0.37 -8.67
N ASN A 294 22.33 -0.34 -8.69
CA ASN A 294 22.07 -1.45 -7.77
C ASN A 294 22.90 -2.70 -8.06
N ALA A 295 23.41 -2.86 -9.29
CA ALA A 295 24.39 -3.89 -9.63
C ALA A 295 25.84 -3.56 -9.18
N GLY A 296 26.04 -2.44 -8.48
CA GLY A 296 27.35 -2.01 -7.98
C GLY A 296 28.23 -1.30 -9.01
N ASN A 297 27.67 -0.92 -10.15
CA ASN A 297 28.36 -0.21 -11.24
C ASN A 297 28.06 1.30 -11.24
N GLY A 298 27.47 1.81 -10.16
CA GLY A 298 27.15 3.22 -9.99
C GLY A 298 28.31 4.00 -9.36
N GLU A 299 28.14 5.34 -9.35
CA GLU A 299 29.04 6.27 -8.64
C GLU A 299 28.27 6.89 -7.46
N PRO A 300 28.80 6.92 -6.24
CA PRO A 300 28.06 7.32 -5.03
C PRO A 300 27.39 8.69 -5.12
N GLU A 301 27.99 9.67 -5.76
CA GLU A 301 27.40 11.00 -5.91
C GLU A 301 26.28 11.02 -6.94
N ARG A 302 26.45 10.31 -8.05
CA ARG A 302 25.44 10.14 -9.08
C ARG A 302 24.24 9.36 -8.54
N ASP A 303 24.50 8.30 -7.78
CA ASP A 303 23.47 7.43 -7.19
C ASP A 303 22.62 8.22 -6.19
N ARG A 304 23.22 9.02 -5.31
CA ARG A 304 22.48 9.91 -4.39
C ARG A 304 21.60 10.92 -5.12
N ARG A 305 22.11 11.51 -6.23
CA ARG A 305 21.33 12.43 -7.04
C ARG A 305 20.15 11.72 -7.72
N LEU A 306 20.40 10.55 -8.28
CA LEU A 306 19.37 9.71 -8.89
C LEU A 306 18.31 9.33 -7.86
N GLN A 307 18.70 8.87 -6.67
CA GLN A 307 17.83 8.58 -5.54
C GLN A 307 16.88 9.75 -5.23
N SER A 308 17.44 10.92 -4.99
CA SER A 308 16.67 12.12 -4.65
C SER A 308 15.67 12.51 -5.75
N GLN A 309 16.09 12.41 -7.02
CA GLN A 309 15.22 12.70 -8.16
C GLN A 309 14.09 11.66 -8.30
N LEU A 310 14.39 10.39 -8.09
CA LEU A 310 13.39 9.31 -8.17
C LEU A 310 12.31 9.45 -7.11
N LEU A 311 12.69 9.68 -5.85
CA LEU A 311 11.71 9.88 -4.78
C LEU A 311 10.88 11.14 -4.98
N TYR A 312 11.49 12.21 -5.52
CA TYR A 312 10.76 13.41 -5.91
C TYR A 312 9.75 13.11 -7.05
N LEU A 313 10.17 12.36 -8.08
CA LEU A 313 9.29 11.97 -9.19
C LEU A 313 8.18 11.04 -8.71
N PHE A 314 8.50 10.07 -7.84
CA PHE A 314 7.51 9.21 -7.23
C PHE A 314 6.43 10.02 -6.52
N LYS A 315 6.83 10.95 -5.63
CA LYS A 315 5.90 11.84 -4.94
C LYS A 315 5.02 12.63 -5.91
N LYS A 316 5.60 13.15 -6.99
CA LYS A 316 4.85 13.89 -8.02
C LYS A 316 3.86 12.97 -8.75
N ALA A 317 4.31 11.79 -9.16
CA ALA A 317 3.47 10.81 -9.83
C ALA A 317 2.27 10.41 -8.96
N GLN A 318 2.50 10.09 -7.69
CA GLN A 318 1.40 9.78 -6.77
C GLN A 318 0.41 10.94 -6.64
N GLY A 319 0.88 12.17 -6.52
CA GLY A 319 0.02 13.35 -6.45
C GLY A 319 -0.85 13.57 -7.70
N TYR A 320 -0.36 13.20 -8.88
CA TYR A 320 -1.12 13.29 -10.13
C TYR A 320 -2.05 12.08 -10.34
N PHE A 321 -1.55 10.87 -10.15
CA PHE A 321 -2.32 9.64 -10.40
C PHE A 321 -3.46 9.44 -9.41
N VAL A 322 -3.29 9.86 -8.17
CA VAL A 322 -4.37 9.89 -7.18
C VAL A 322 -5.55 10.74 -7.66
N ARG A 323 -5.30 11.87 -8.32
CA ARG A 323 -6.36 12.71 -8.89
C ARG A 323 -7.12 12.04 -10.04
N LEU A 324 -6.48 11.16 -10.79
CA LEU A 324 -7.15 10.40 -11.83
C LEU A 324 -8.13 9.36 -11.26
N ASN A 325 -7.85 8.86 -10.06
CA ASN A 325 -8.68 7.86 -9.40
C ASN A 325 -9.82 8.47 -8.59
N TRP A 326 -9.61 9.66 -7.99
CA TRP A 326 -10.52 10.23 -6.99
C TRP A 326 -10.96 11.65 -7.33
N HIS A 327 -12.04 12.09 -6.67
CA HIS A 327 -12.50 13.46 -6.76
C HIS A 327 -11.50 14.43 -6.14
N ASP A 328 -11.31 15.59 -6.74
CA ASP A 328 -10.41 16.65 -6.27
C ASP A 328 -10.69 17.12 -4.83
N GLU A 329 -11.89 16.88 -4.31
CA GLU A 329 -12.33 17.26 -2.98
C GLU A 329 -11.96 16.26 -1.88
N VAL A 330 -11.40 15.11 -2.22
CA VAL A 330 -11.12 14.04 -1.27
C VAL A 330 -9.66 14.08 -0.90
N LEU A 331 -9.37 14.57 0.28
CA LEU A 331 -8.03 14.47 0.86
C LEU A 331 -7.66 13.02 1.20
N PHE A 332 -8.68 12.21 1.46
CA PHE A 332 -8.56 10.82 1.79
C PHE A 332 -9.81 10.06 1.31
N PRO A 333 -9.69 9.14 0.39
CA PRO A 333 -10.82 8.36 -0.07
C PRO A 333 -11.09 7.24 0.91
N HIS A 334 -12.21 7.26 1.51
CA HIS A 334 -12.76 6.11 2.18
C HIS A 334 -13.58 5.25 1.21
N GLU A 335 -13.73 3.97 1.47
CA GLU A 335 -14.53 3.00 0.70
C GLU A 335 -14.11 2.85 -0.78
N ALA A 336 -12.92 3.27 -1.13
CA ALA A 336 -12.46 3.12 -2.49
C ALA A 336 -11.37 2.07 -2.55
N SER A 337 -11.69 0.89 -3.04
CA SER A 337 -10.65 0.12 -3.68
C SER A 337 -10.04 0.98 -4.79
N GLN A 338 -8.72 1.02 -4.84
CA GLN A 338 -8.00 1.77 -5.86
C GLN A 338 -8.24 1.14 -7.23
N THR A 339 -9.38 1.47 -7.83
CA THR A 339 -9.60 1.19 -9.24
C THR A 339 -8.85 2.25 -10.02
N ASN A 340 -7.70 1.91 -10.52
CA ASN A 340 -6.88 2.82 -11.30
C ASN A 340 -7.68 3.48 -12.41
N LEU A 341 -7.58 4.79 -12.45
CA LEU A 341 -7.98 5.58 -13.60
C LEU A 341 -9.49 5.72 -13.74
N ARG A 342 -10.13 6.22 -12.70
CA ARG A 342 -11.56 6.53 -12.68
C ARG A 342 -12.02 7.28 -13.93
N TYR A 343 -11.27 8.29 -14.36
CA TYR A 343 -11.66 9.06 -15.55
C TYR A 343 -11.61 8.22 -16.83
N LEU A 344 -10.72 7.23 -16.93
CA LEU A 344 -10.73 6.28 -18.04
C LEU A 344 -11.91 5.31 -17.93
N GLY A 345 -12.23 4.83 -16.74
CA GLY A 345 -13.43 4.05 -16.49
C GLY A 345 -14.72 4.83 -16.80
N GLU A 346 -14.75 6.13 -16.45
CA GLU A 346 -15.84 7.02 -16.81
C GLU A 346 -15.94 7.20 -18.33
N ALA A 347 -14.83 7.41 -19.02
CA ALA A 347 -14.82 7.53 -20.48
C ALA A 347 -15.38 6.26 -21.14
N VAL A 348 -15.01 5.08 -20.67
CA VAL A 348 -15.57 3.80 -21.17
C VAL A 348 -17.08 3.75 -20.98
N ARG A 349 -17.59 4.05 -19.78
CA ARG A 349 -19.04 4.05 -19.50
C ARG A 349 -19.78 5.04 -20.38
N GLN A 350 -19.28 6.26 -20.49
CA GLN A 350 -19.91 7.29 -21.33
C GLN A 350 -19.96 6.88 -22.81
N LEU A 351 -18.95 6.16 -23.32
CA LEU A 351 -18.97 5.62 -24.67
C LEU A 351 -19.96 4.46 -24.83
N GLU A 352 -20.12 3.61 -23.83
CA GLU A 352 -21.15 2.56 -23.81
C GLU A 352 -22.53 3.15 -23.85
N ASP A 353 -22.75 4.24 -23.12
CA ASP A 353 -24.00 5.02 -23.12
C ASP A 353 -24.16 5.93 -24.37
N LYS A 354 -23.24 5.85 -25.33
CA LYS A 354 -23.20 6.70 -26.56
C LYS A 354 -23.07 8.20 -26.24
N ASN A 355 -22.57 8.57 -25.08
CA ASN A 355 -22.31 9.95 -24.71
C ASN A 355 -20.86 10.35 -25.03
N VAL A 356 -20.59 10.62 -26.30
CA VAL A 356 -19.23 10.99 -26.77
C VAL A 356 -18.71 12.24 -26.05
N ARG A 357 -19.54 13.23 -25.78
CA ARG A 357 -19.15 14.44 -25.08
C ARG A 357 -18.67 14.15 -23.65
N GLY A 358 -19.42 13.37 -22.90
CA GLY A 358 -19.01 12.97 -21.54
C GLY A 358 -17.70 12.15 -21.53
N ALA A 359 -17.52 11.29 -22.55
CA ALA A 359 -16.29 10.54 -22.70
C ALA A 359 -15.07 11.46 -22.96
N LEU A 360 -15.24 12.48 -23.85
CA LEU A 360 -14.19 13.45 -24.13
C LEU A 360 -13.84 14.33 -22.93
N GLU A 361 -14.84 14.74 -22.15
CA GLU A 361 -14.64 15.50 -20.91
C GLU A 361 -13.82 14.67 -19.90
N ALA A 362 -14.11 13.38 -19.73
CA ALA A 362 -13.35 12.49 -18.87
C ALA A 362 -11.92 12.27 -19.37
N LEU A 363 -11.71 12.06 -20.67
CA LEU A 363 -10.37 11.92 -21.27
C LEU A 363 -9.55 13.20 -21.16
N TYR A 364 -10.19 14.36 -21.27
CA TYR A 364 -9.50 15.63 -21.08
C TYR A 364 -8.92 15.78 -19.66
N GLN A 365 -9.60 15.27 -18.64
CA GLN A 365 -9.06 15.24 -17.29
C GLN A 365 -7.79 14.36 -17.19
N VAL A 366 -7.77 13.23 -17.87
CA VAL A 366 -6.59 12.36 -17.93
C VAL A 366 -5.43 13.05 -18.64
N ASP A 367 -5.69 13.73 -19.76
CA ASP A 367 -4.66 14.41 -20.56
C ASP A 367 -4.02 15.60 -19.84
N ASN A 368 -4.76 16.27 -18.95
CA ASN A 368 -4.28 17.41 -18.19
C ASN A 368 -3.52 17.04 -16.92
N ASN A 369 -3.67 15.82 -16.41
CA ASN A 369 -2.97 15.32 -15.25
C ASN A 369 -1.74 14.50 -15.65
#